data_d88f2f2f7ba0663af0dfa9ff7ac2baf7
#
_entry.id   d88f2f2f7ba0663af0dfa9ff7ac2baf7
#
_cell.length_a   1.000
_cell.length_b   1.000
_cell.length_c   1.000
_cell.angle_alpha   90.00
_cell.angle_beta   90.00
_cell.angle_gamma   90.00
#
_symmetry.space_group_name_H-M   'P 1'
#
loop_
_entity.id
_entity.type
_entity.pdbx_description
1 polymer ?
#
loop_
_entity_poly.entity_id
_entity_poly.type
_entity_poly.pdbx_seq_one_letter_code
_entity_poly.pdbx_strand_id
1 'polypeptide(L)'
;MCVRVINGGNNTMNKKLVALLAVATMGISVVGATPQTQFTKGETQVDLGAASVETKADGFKAAHKWNFDGDITHALRDKTAIQYGYHGLNSKHVDSNMQEVNLIQTLSKNFALYGGWGRIHSDAIKHTNNIAQVGIIGKAALGSKVDVYGKAGIGTKETTTWEAGLGYKATDDLDINAGYRYVNTKAT
;
A
#
# COMPACT_ATOMS: atom_id res chain seq x y z
N MET A 1 16.88 3.46 5.17
CA MET A 1 16.89 2.22 4.36
C MET A 1 17.16 2.61 2.90
N CYS A 2 18.14 2.01 2.26
CA CYS A 2 18.64 2.42 0.94
C CYS A 2 17.97 1.56 -0.14
N VAL A 3 17.28 2.17 -1.09
CA VAL A 3 16.76 1.48 -2.28
C VAL A 3 17.82 1.60 -3.38
N ARG A 4 18.29 0.46 -3.87
CA ARG A 4 19.30 0.40 -4.94
C ARG A 4 18.58 0.33 -6.29
N VAL A 5 18.76 1.35 -7.12
CA VAL A 5 18.37 1.34 -8.53
C VAL A 5 19.50 0.69 -9.33
N ILE A 6 19.22 -0.38 -10.04
CA ILE A 6 20.17 -1.02 -10.95
C ILE A 6 19.95 -0.41 -12.33
N ASN A 7 20.92 0.37 -12.77
CA ASN A 7 20.96 0.90 -14.12
C ASN A 7 21.70 -0.10 -15.01
N GLY A 8 21.03 -0.69 -15.97
CA GLY A 8 21.59 -1.63 -16.93
C GLY A 8 21.56 -1.07 -18.35
N GLY A 9 22.74 -0.68 -18.86
CA GLY A 9 23.08 -0.78 -20.28
C GLY A 9 22.67 0.38 -21.20
N ASN A 10 23.67 1.09 -21.70
CA ASN A 10 23.64 2.01 -22.84
C ASN A 10 22.88 1.46 -24.04
N ASN A 11 21.90 2.21 -24.56
CA ASN A 11 21.78 2.43 -25.99
C ASN A 11 20.99 3.71 -26.29
N THR A 12 21.60 4.52 -27.15
CA THR A 12 21.09 5.72 -27.75
C THR A 12 19.75 5.50 -28.43
N MET A 13 18.87 6.42 -28.19
CA MET A 13 17.69 6.86 -28.92
C MET A 13 16.37 6.69 -28.17
N ASN A 14 15.74 7.83 -27.99
CA ASN A 14 14.47 8.10 -27.32
C ASN A 14 14.55 7.97 -25.80
N LYS A 15 14.81 9.09 -25.18
CA LYS A 15 14.69 9.34 -23.75
C LYS A 15 13.23 9.18 -23.30
N LYS A 16 12.72 7.97 -23.31
CA LYS A 16 11.62 7.62 -22.42
C LYS A 16 12.22 7.55 -21.05
N LEU A 17 12.02 8.60 -20.29
CA LEU A 17 12.43 8.69 -18.89
C LEU A 17 11.74 7.53 -18.16
N VAL A 18 12.49 6.47 -17.91
CA VAL A 18 12.05 5.37 -17.05
C VAL A 18 12.21 5.86 -15.61
N ALA A 19 11.20 6.54 -15.10
CA ALA A 19 11.20 6.93 -13.71
C ALA A 19 10.78 5.71 -12.86
N LEU A 20 11.68 5.23 -12.04
CA LEU A 20 11.38 4.25 -11.01
C LEU A 20 10.84 5.01 -9.78
N LEU A 21 9.56 4.93 -9.54
CA LEU A 21 8.95 5.51 -8.35
C LEU A 21 9.02 4.50 -7.21
N ALA A 22 9.97 4.66 -6.31
CA ALA A 22 10.01 3.94 -5.05
C ALA A 22 9.46 4.81 -3.94
N VAL A 23 8.35 4.40 -3.34
CA VAL A 23 7.70 5.13 -2.24
C VAL A 23 7.81 4.31 -0.97
N ALA A 24 8.47 4.86 0.03
CA ALA A 24 8.50 4.31 1.36
C ALA A 24 7.64 5.19 2.27
N THR A 25 6.60 4.63 2.86
CA THR A 25 5.74 5.34 3.78
C THR A 25 5.98 4.84 5.19
N MET A 26 6.32 5.75 6.10
CA MET A 26 6.23 5.50 7.54
C MET A 26 4.98 6.22 8.03
N GLY A 27 3.95 5.47 8.38
CA GLY A 27 2.71 6.02 8.87
C GLY A 27 2.45 5.60 10.32
N ILE A 28 2.01 6.54 11.12
CA ILE A 28 1.23 6.25 12.31
C ILE A 28 -0.21 6.51 11.90
N SER A 29 -0.96 5.47 11.61
CA SER A 29 -2.40 5.62 11.41
C SER A 29 -3.03 5.84 12.77
N VAL A 30 -3.69 6.96 12.94
CA VAL A 30 -4.55 7.19 14.09
C VAL A 30 -5.98 6.96 13.57
N VAL A 31 -6.62 5.93 14.06
CA VAL A 31 -7.95 5.47 13.63
C VAL A 31 -7.92 4.75 12.28
N GLY A 32 -7.51 3.51 12.29
CA GLY A 32 -7.59 2.60 11.15
C GLY A 32 -7.59 1.18 11.68
N ALA A 33 -8.30 0.29 11.04
CA ALA A 33 -8.26 -1.11 11.43
C ALA A 33 -7.03 -1.79 10.81
N THR A 34 -6.46 -2.73 11.53
CA THR A 34 -5.44 -3.64 11.00
C THR A 34 -6.01 -4.41 9.81
N PRO A 35 -5.26 -4.63 8.71
CA PRO A 35 -5.74 -5.42 7.58
C PRO A 35 -6.41 -6.71 8.03
N GLN A 36 -7.62 -6.95 7.53
CA GLN A 36 -8.41 -8.11 7.96
C GLN A 36 -8.14 -9.33 7.09
N THR A 37 -8.11 -10.49 7.73
CA THR A 37 -8.04 -11.79 7.08
C THR A 37 -9.33 -12.60 7.23
N GLN A 38 -10.27 -12.11 8.03
CA GLN A 38 -11.60 -12.70 8.25
C GLN A 38 -12.66 -11.64 8.07
N PHE A 39 -13.79 -12.02 7.52
CA PHE A 39 -14.91 -11.12 7.20
C PHE A 39 -16.22 -11.75 7.63
N THR A 40 -17.12 -10.92 8.13
CA THR A 40 -18.54 -11.24 8.36
C THR A 40 -19.37 -10.55 7.29
N LYS A 41 -20.21 -11.28 6.57
CA LYS A 41 -21.04 -10.72 5.49
C LYS A 41 -21.78 -9.46 5.93
N GLY A 42 -21.66 -8.39 5.13
CA GLY A 42 -22.29 -7.10 5.37
C GLY A 42 -21.50 -6.16 6.27
N GLU A 43 -20.41 -6.63 6.90
CA GLU A 43 -19.52 -5.80 7.70
C GLU A 43 -18.78 -4.79 6.80
N THR A 44 -18.64 -3.56 7.28
CA THR A 44 -17.85 -2.52 6.62
C THR A 44 -16.83 -1.98 7.61
N GLN A 45 -15.60 -1.97 7.20
CA GLN A 45 -14.48 -1.42 7.92
C GLN A 45 -13.98 -0.18 7.19
N VAL A 46 -13.64 0.85 7.93
CA VAL A 46 -13.04 2.10 7.43
C VAL A 46 -11.73 2.33 8.14
N ASP A 47 -10.68 2.43 7.36
CA ASP A 47 -9.32 2.75 7.81
C ASP A 47 -9.00 4.18 7.40
N LEU A 48 -8.61 5.02 8.35
CA LEU A 48 -8.18 6.39 8.10
C LEU A 48 -6.83 6.62 8.78
N GLY A 49 -5.94 7.28 8.09
CA GLY A 49 -4.61 7.46 8.62
C GLY A 49 -3.82 8.60 7.98
N ALA A 50 -2.63 8.78 8.49
CA ALA A 50 -1.65 9.68 7.93
C ALA A 50 -0.31 8.97 7.78
N ALA A 51 0.34 9.14 6.64
CA ALA A 51 1.62 8.54 6.33
C ALA A 51 2.69 9.60 6.04
N SER A 52 3.87 9.43 6.61
CA SER A 52 5.05 10.23 6.24
C SER A 52 5.75 9.56 5.07
N VAL A 53 5.77 10.21 3.92
CA VAL A 53 6.21 9.62 2.64
C VAL A 53 7.56 10.17 2.22
N GLU A 54 8.46 9.27 1.84
CA GLU A 54 9.72 9.58 1.15
C GLU A 54 9.68 8.97 -0.25
N THR A 55 9.86 9.78 -1.28
CA THR A 55 9.89 9.33 -2.68
C THR A 55 11.33 9.33 -3.20
N LYS A 56 11.73 8.25 -3.89
CA LYS A 56 13.02 8.12 -4.57
C LYS A 56 12.80 7.77 -6.03
N ALA A 57 13.40 8.56 -6.93
CA ALA A 57 13.39 8.31 -8.37
C ALA A 57 14.75 8.67 -8.96
N ASP A 58 15.37 7.78 -9.72
CA ASP A 58 16.61 7.98 -10.49
C ASP A 58 17.71 8.76 -9.74
N GLY A 59 17.98 8.40 -8.49
CA GLY A 59 18.98 9.06 -7.65
C GLY A 59 18.51 10.35 -6.98
N PHE A 60 17.32 10.82 -7.29
CA PHE A 60 16.68 11.92 -6.59
C PHE A 60 15.92 11.42 -5.36
N LYS A 61 16.12 12.09 -4.23
CA LYS A 61 15.46 11.83 -2.96
C LYS A 61 14.64 13.05 -2.56
N ALA A 62 13.33 12.92 -2.52
CA ALA A 62 12.46 13.99 -2.06
C ALA A 62 12.21 13.89 -0.55
N ALA A 63 12.22 15.04 0.12
CA ALA A 63 12.02 15.10 1.56
C ALA A 63 10.61 14.64 1.98
N HIS A 64 10.50 14.18 3.22
CA HIS A 64 9.26 13.70 3.82
C HIS A 64 8.14 14.76 3.82
N LYS A 65 6.92 14.29 3.55
CA LYS A 65 5.68 15.04 3.69
C LYS A 65 4.61 14.13 4.27
N TRP A 66 3.77 14.64 5.16
CA TRP A 66 2.61 13.92 5.67
C TRP A 66 1.51 13.90 4.63
N ASN A 67 0.89 12.75 4.48
CA ASN A 67 -0.17 12.49 3.51
C ASN A 67 -1.35 11.79 4.18
N PHE A 68 -2.53 11.97 3.62
CA PHE A 68 -3.69 11.16 3.97
C PHE A 68 -3.53 9.75 3.39
N ASP A 69 -3.94 8.77 4.18
CA ASP A 69 -3.98 7.34 3.83
C ASP A 69 -5.30 6.77 4.33
N GLY A 70 -5.97 5.92 3.56
CA GLY A 70 -7.21 5.33 4.02
C GLY A 70 -7.76 4.27 3.09
N ASP A 71 -8.46 3.31 3.70
CA ASP A 71 -9.12 2.19 3.03
C ASP A 71 -10.57 2.06 3.49
N ILE A 72 -11.43 1.57 2.61
CA ILE A 72 -12.77 1.11 2.93
C ILE A 72 -12.87 -0.34 2.46
N THR A 73 -13.18 -1.25 3.38
CA THR A 73 -13.34 -2.67 3.10
C THR A 73 -14.78 -3.07 3.42
N HIS A 74 -15.48 -3.67 2.45
CA HIS A 74 -16.84 -4.17 2.62
C HIS A 74 -16.90 -5.68 2.37
N ALA A 75 -17.41 -6.43 3.34
CA ALA A 75 -17.55 -7.88 3.27
C ALA A 75 -18.78 -8.28 2.44
N LEU A 76 -18.55 -8.75 1.23
CA LEU A 76 -19.59 -9.27 0.33
C LEU A 76 -20.16 -10.61 0.82
N ARG A 77 -19.29 -11.43 1.44
CA ARG A 77 -19.59 -12.74 2.01
C ARG A 77 -18.64 -12.99 3.18
N ASP A 78 -18.88 -14.04 3.97
CA ASP A 78 -18.08 -14.41 5.15
C ASP A 78 -16.58 -14.68 4.86
N LYS A 79 -16.19 -14.83 3.62
CA LYS A 79 -14.80 -15.05 3.23
C LYS A 79 -14.32 -14.15 2.10
N THR A 80 -15.17 -13.21 1.67
CA THR A 80 -14.88 -12.39 0.49
C THR A 80 -15.23 -10.95 0.76
N ALA A 81 -14.29 -10.04 0.55
CA ALA A 81 -14.50 -8.60 0.68
C ALA A 81 -13.98 -7.85 -0.53
N ILE A 82 -14.54 -6.67 -0.78
CA ILE A 82 -14.01 -5.67 -1.69
C ILE A 82 -13.39 -4.54 -0.87
N GLN A 83 -12.23 -4.06 -1.28
CA GLN A 83 -11.53 -2.95 -0.65
C GLN A 83 -11.26 -1.86 -1.69
N TYR A 84 -11.50 -0.62 -1.32
CA TYR A 84 -11.00 0.56 -2.02
C TYR A 84 -9.99 1.26 -1.12
N GLY A 85 -8.81 1.57 -1.66
CA GLY A 85 -7.74 2.27 -0.97
C GLY A 85 -7.35 3.56 -1.67
N TYR A 86 -7.03 4.57 -0.87
CA TYR A 86 -6.40 5.82 -1.30
C TYR A 86 -5.17 6.09 -0.45
N HIS A 87 -4.03 6.24 -1.09
CA HIS A 87 -2.74 6.47 -0.44
C HIS A 87 -2.09 7.72 -1.05
N GLY A 88 -1.99 8.77 -0.28
CA GLY A 88 -1.25 9.96 -0.65
C GLY A 88 0.26 9.64 -0.67
N LEU A 89 0.91 9.95 -1.76
CA LEU A 89 2.34 9.68 -1.97
C LEU A 89 3.12 10.98 -2.21
N ASN A 90 2.57 12.11 -1.74
CA ASN A 90 3.17 13.41 -1.92
C ASN A 90 4.47 13.50 -1.13
N SER A 91 5.50 14.02 -1.77
CA SER A 91 6.76 14.40 -1.15
C SER A 91 7.05 15.87 -1.45
N LYS A 92 8.10 16.42 -0.88
CA LYS A 92 8.48 17.81 -1.16
C LYS A 92 8.82 17.95 -2.65
N HIS A 93 8.05 18.72 -3.40
CA HIS A 93 8.15 18.96 -4.84
C HIS A 93 7.59 17.88 -5.78
N VAL A 94 6.93 16.84 -5.24
CA VAL A 94 6.29 15.81 -6.06
C VAL A 94 4.94 15.48 -5.47
N ASP A 95 3.87 15.79 -6.18
CA ASP A 95 2.54 15.37 -5.82
C ASP A 95 2.21 14.05 -6.54
N SER A 96 1.83 13.06 -5.76
CA SER A 96 1.52 11.71 -6.23
C SER A 96 0.48 11.06 -5.34
N ASN A 97 -0.28 10.14 -5.90
CA ASN A 97 -1.21 9.31 -5.15
C ASN A 97 -1.32 7.92 -5.77
N MET A 98 -1.75 6.97 -4.95
CA MET A 98 -2.13 5.63 -5.38
C MET A 98 -3.57 5.38 -4.96
N GLN A 99 -4.34 4.84 -5.88
CA GLN A 99 -5.70 4.34 -5.63
C GLN A 99 -5.73 2.87 -6.00
N GLU A 100 -6.42 2.06 -5.22
CA GLU A 100 -6.55 0.64 -5.51
C GLU A 100 -7.95 0.11 -5.22
N VAL A 101 -8.36 -0.87 -6.01
CA VAL A 101 -9.56 -1.68 -5.76
C VAL A 101 -9.13 -3.13 -5.75
N ASN A 102 -9.36 -3.80 -4.64
CA ASN A 102 -8.96 -5.18 -4.41
C ASN A 102 -10.17 -6.05 -4.05
N LEU A 103 -10.22 -7.26 -4.58
CA LEU A 103 -11.03 -8.34 -4.06
C LEU A 103 -10.16 -9.15 -3.11
N ILE A 104 -10.64 -9.37 -1.89
CA ILE A 104 -9.92 -10.09 -0.84
C ILE A 104 -10.65 -11.38 -0.56
N GLN A 105 -9.92 -12.50 -0.51
CA GLN A 105 -10.44 -13.82 -0.23
C GLN A 105 -9.71 -14.43 0.96
N THR A 106 -10.45 -14.71 2.04
CA THR A 106 -9.93 -15.43 3.21
C THR A 106 -9.51 -16.84 2.85
N LEU A 107 -8.29 -17.22 3.20
CA LEU A 107 -7.77 -18.59 3.14
C LEU A 107 -7.89 -19.29 4.49
N SER A 108 -7.53 -18.57 5.55
CA SER A 108 -7.59 -19.06 6.93
C SER A 108 -7.81 -17.89 7.89
N LYS A 109 -7.91 -18.15 9.18
CA LYS A 109 -8.01 -17.08 10.18
C LYS A 109 -6.84 -16.07 10.14
N ASN A 110 -5.68 -16.51 9.67
CA ASN A 110 -4.46 -15.72 9.67
C ASN A 110 -4.03 -15.24 8.29
N PHE A 111 -4.64 -15.75 7.20
CA PHE A 111 -4.20 -15.45 5.84
C PHE A 111 -5.37 -15.19 4.90
N ALA A 112 -5.18 -14.21 4.04
CA ALA A 112 -6.06 -13.91 2.91
C ALA A 112 -5.24 -13.63 1.66
N LEU A 113 -5.79 -13.92 0.49
CA LEU A 113 -5.28 -13.48 -0.80
C LEU A 113 -6.02 -12.22 -1.22
N TYR A 114 -5.37 -11.37 -1.98
CA TYR A 114 -6.04 -10.28 -2.68
C TYR A 114 -5.60 -10.21 -4.14
N GLY A 115 -6.48 -9.69 -4.96
CA GLY A 115 -6.18 -9.36 -6.34
C GLY A 115 -7.02 -8.18 -6.78
N GLY A 116 -6.46 -7.34 -7.62
CA GLY A 116 -7.17 -6.14 -8.01
C GLY A 116 -6.43 -5.27 -9.00
N TRP A 117 -6.87 -4.03 -9.03
CA TRP A 117 -6.34 -3.00 -9.89
C TRP A 117 -5.90 -1.81 -9.05
N GLY A 118 -4.73 -1.25 -9.38
CA GLY A 118 -4.19 -0.04 -8.80
C GLY A 118 -3.90 1.01 -9.87
N ARG A 119 -3.98 2.26 -9.47
CA ARG A 119 -3.61 3.42 -10.27
C ARG A 119 -2.67 4.29 -9.47
N ILE A 120 -1.46 4.50 -9.98
CA ILE A 120 -0.49 5.45 -9.42
C ILE A 120 -0.43 6.65 -10.35
N HIS A 121 -0.73 7.83 -9.81
CA HIS A 121 -0.61 9.10 -10.50
C HIS A 121 0.54 9.91 -9.89
N SER A 122 1.34 10.53 -10.76
CA SER A 122 2.43 11.42 -10.33
C SER A 122 2.52 12.63 -11.24
N ASP A 123 2.39 13.82 -10.66
CA ASP A 123 2.47 15.09 -11.39
C ASP A 123 3.90 15.40 -11.85
N ALA A 124 4.92 14.92 -11.14
CA ALA A 124 6.32 15.16 -11.49
C ALA A 124 6.71 14.60 -12.86
N ILE A 125 6.12 13.46 -13.22
CA ILE A 125 6.37 12.81 -14.51
C ILE A 125 5.19 12.94 -15.47
N LYS A 126 4.10 13.62 -15.05
CA LYS A 126 2.83 13.74 -15.78
C LYS A 126 2.34 12.38 -16.31
N HIS A 127 2.52 11.37 -15.50
CA HIS A 127 2.24 9.99 -15.89
C HIS A 127 1.30 9.29 -14.91
N THR A 128 0.48 8.42 -15.48
CA THR A 128 -0.44 7.57 -14.72
C THR A 128 -0.17 6.11 -15.06
N ASN A 129 0.20 5.33 -14.07
CA ASN A 129 0.36 3.88 -14.20
C ASN A 129 -0.88 3.14 -13.71
N ASN A 130 -1.44 2.32 -14.58
CA ASN A 130 -2.46 1.33 -14.22
C ASN A 130 -1.78 -0.02 -13.99
N ILE A 131 -2.09 -0.66 -12.88
CA ILE A 131 -1.40 -1.85 -12.38
C ILE A 131 -2.45 -2.91 -12.06
N ALA A 132 -2.36 -4.09 -12.65
CA ALA A 132 -3.03 -5.27 -12.14
C ALA A 132 -2.13 -5.90 -11.08
N GLN A 133 -2.69 -6.27 -9.93
CA GLN A 133 -1.91 -6.77 -8.79
C GLN A 133 -2.54 -7.99 -8.13
N VAL A 134 -1.68 -8.81 -7.53
CA VAL A 134 -2.07 -9.93 -6.66
C VAL A 134 -1.14 -9.98 -5.46
N GLY A 135 -1.63 -10.48 -4.34
CA GLY A 135 -0.79 -10.59 -3.15
C GLY A 135 -1.45 -11.36 -2.01
N ILE A 136 -0.77 -11.34 -0.88
CA ILE A 136 -1.18 -12.04 0.34
C ILE A 136 -1.21 -11.06 1.51
N ILE A 137 -2.16 -11.28 2.40
CA ILE A 137 -2.27 -10.62 3.70
C ILE A 137 -2.09 -11.66 4.78
N GLY A 138 -1.24 -11.40 5.75
CA GLY A 138 -1.06 -12.20 6.95
C GLY A 138 -1.35 -11.38 8.19
N LYS A 139 -2.01 -11.98 9.19
CA LYS A 139 -2.27 -11.36 10.49
C LYS A 139 -2.17 -12.40 11.59
N ALA A 140 -1.54 -12.04 12.69
CA ALA A 140 -1.41 -12.91 13.86
C ALA A 140 -1.55 -12.10 15.14
N ALA A 141 -2.31 -12.64 16.11
CA ALA A 141 -2.43 -12.03 17.43
C ALA A 141 -1.17 -12.32 18.25
N LEU A 142 -0.57 -11.29 18.85
CA LEU A 142 0.53 -11.38 19.82
C LEU A 142 0.01 -11.37 21.26
N GLY A 143 -1.29 -11.26 21.46
CA GLY A 143 -1.96 -11.22 22.75
C GLY A 143 -3.44 -10.88 22.58
N SER A 144 -4.10 -10.45 23.64
CA SER A 144 -5.53 -10.08 23.58
C SER A 144 -5.80 -8.76 22.87
N LYS A 145 -4.82 -7.87 22.78
CA LYS A 145 -4.98 -6.50 22.26
C LYS A 145 -4.02 -6.12 21.15
N VAL A 146 -3.01 -6.94 20.88
CA VAL A 146 -1.98 -6.62 19.88
C VAL A 146 -1.98 -7.64 18.77
N ASP A 147 -2.04 -7.15 17.55
CA ASP A 147 -1.89 -7.95 16.33
C ASP A 147 -0.63 -7.49 15.58
N VAL A 148 0.08 -8.44 14.95
CA VAL A 148 1.07 -8.16 13.91
C VAL A 148 0.46 -8.48 12.57
N TYR A 149 0.74 -7.65 11.58
CA TYR A 149 0.26 -7.88 10.22
C TYR A 149 1.34 -7.65 9.16
N GLY A 150 1.13 -8.26 8.01
CA GLY A 150 1.92 -8.03 6.82
C GLY A 150 1.07 -8.19 5.57
N LYS A 151 1.36 -7.38 4.55
CA LYS A 151 0.78 -7.46 3.21
C LYS A 151 1.93 -7.47 2.21
N ALA A 152 1.91 -8.35 1.23
CA ALA A 152 2.90 -8.38 0.17
C ALA A 152 2.22 -8.68 -1.16
N GLY A 153 2.67 -8.01 -2.22
CA GLY A 153 2.07 -8.18 -3.54
C GLY A 153 3.03 -7.85 -4.67
N ILE A 154 2.68 -8.37 -5.82
CA ILE A 154 3.33 -8.10 -7.09
C ILE A 154 2.28 -7.67 -8.11
N GLY A 155 2.70 -6.88 -9.07
CA GLY A 155 1.81 -6.39 -10.12
C GLY A 155 2.51 -6.20 -11.45
N THR A 156 1.73 -5.82 -12.44
CA THR A 156 2.26 -5.38 -13.73
C THR A 156 3.18 -4.18 -13.56
N LYS A 157 3.93 -3.80 -14.60
CA LYS A 157 4.91 -2.69 -14.55
C LYS A 157 6.02 -2.91 -13.52
N GLU A 158 6.43 -4.16 -13.33
CA GLU A 158 7.43 -4.56 -12.32
C GLU A 158 7.09 -4.00 -10.91
N THR A 159 5.79 -3.92 -10.61
CA THR A 159 5.34 -3.40 -9.32
C THR A 159 5.55 -4.44 -8.23
N THR A 160 6.12 -4.01 -7.12
CA THR A 160 6.24 -4.79 -5.89
C THR A 160 5.79 -3.93 -4.72
N THR A 161 4.94 -4.47 -3.89
CA THR A 161 4.45 -3.81 -2.68
C THR A 161 4.67 -4.70 -1.49
N TRP A 162 5.02 -4.12 -0.36
CA TRP A 162 4.94 -4.80 0.91
C TRP A 162 4.65 -3.82 2.03
N GLU A 163 4.00 -4.31 3.06
CA GLU A 163 3.63 -3.57 4.25
C GLU A 163 3.78 -4.49 5.45
N ALA A 164 4.22 -3.96 6.58
CA ALA A 164 4.24 -4.67 7.84
C ALA A 164 3.98 -3.69 8.98
N GLY A 165 3.29 -4.15 10.02
CA GLY A 165 2.95 -3.28 11.14
C GLY A 165 2.37 -4.03 12.33
N LEU A 166 1.99 -3.22 13.31
CA LEU A 166 1.33 -3.65 14.53
C LEU A 166 -0.02 -2.94 14.65
N GLY A 167 -1.03 -3.67 15.09
CA GLY A 167 -2.33 -3.15 15.45
C GLY A 167 -2.56 -3.28 16.96
N TYR A 168 -3.20 -2.30 17.55
CA TYR A 168 -3.63 -2.30 18.95
C TYR A 168 -5.14 -2.08 19.03
N LYS A 169 -5.85 -3.04 19.58
CA LYS A 169 -7.29 -2.96 19.83
C LYS A 169 -7.57 -2.03 20.99
N ALA A 170 -7.94 -0.80 20.70
CA ALA A 170 -8.27 0.21 21.70
C ALA A 170 -9.67 -0.06 22.29
N THR A 171 -10.64 -0.42 21.46
CA THR A 171 -11.99 -0.89 21.82
C THR A 171 -12.37 -2.07 20.93
N ASP A 172 -13.59 -2.58 21.06
CA ASP A 172 -14.11 -3.66 20.18
C ASP A 172 -14.27 -3.19 18.72
N ASP A 173 -14.50 -1.89 18.51
CA ASP A 173 -14.76 -1.28 17.19
C ASP A 173 -13.64 -0.35 16.71
N LEU A 174 -12.55 -0.21 17.49
CA LEU A 174 -11.47 0.72 17.20
C LEU A 174 -10.10 0.10 17.38
N ASP A 175 -9.39 -0.03 16.27
CA ASP A 175 -7.98 -0.41 16.25
C ASP A 175 -7.10 0.80 15.91
N ILE A 176 -5.95 0.89 16.55
CA ILE A 176 -4.89 1.84 16.21
C ILE A 176 -3.74 1.03 15.63
N ASN A 177 -3.26 1.39 14.45
CA ASN A 177 -2.15 0.69 13.85
C ASN A 177 -0.96 1.60 13.57
N ALA A 178 0.22 1.00 13.52
CA ALA A 178 1.45 1.63 13.09
C ALA A 178 2.22 0.66 12.20
N GLY A 179 2.66 1.11 11.04
CA GLY A 179 3.31 0.24 10.08
C GLY A 179 4.24 0.96 9.14
N TYR A 180 4.86 0.17 8.31
CA TYR A 180 5.73 0.61 7.24
C TYR A 180 5.25 -0.01 5.93
N ARG A 181 5.06 0.81 4.90
CA ARG A 181 4.70 0.38 3.55
C ARG A 181 5.80 0.75 2.56
N TYR A 182 6.03 -0.13 1.63
CA TYR A 182 6.95 0.07 0.51
C TYR A 182 6.24 -0.25 -0.79
N VAL A 183 6.35 0.66 -1.75
CA VAL A 183 5.85 0.48 -3.12
C VAL A 183 6.99 0.78 -4.08
N ASN A 184 7.24 -0.13 -4.98
CA ASN A 184 8.16 0.02 -6.08
C ASN A 184 7.44 -0.25 -7.39
N THR A 185 7.56 0.63 -8.37
CA THR A 185 6.95 0.46 -9.68
C THR A 185 7.81 1.10 -10.75
N LYS A 186 7.79 0.54 -11.95
CA LYS A 186 8.48 1.10 -13.11
C LYS A 186 7.51 1.94 -13.93
N ALA A 187 7.86 3.19 -14.17
CA ALA A 187 7.14 4.04 -15.11
C ALA A 187 7.48 3.61 -16.54
N THR A 188 6.48 3.25 -17.32
CA THR A 188 6.65 2.89 -18.75
C THR A 188 5.72 3.72 -19.62
#